data_66780974192027bd4655d4493756bca9
#
_entry.id   66780974192027bd4655d4493756bca9
#
_cell.length_a   1.000
_cell.length_b   1.000
_cell.length_c   1.000
_cell.angle_alpha   90.00
_cell.angle_beta   90.00
_cell.angle_gamma   90.00
#
_symmetry.space_group_name_H-M   'P 1'
#
loop_
_entity.id
_entity.type
_entity.pdbx_description
1 polymer ?
#
loop_
_entity_poly.entity_id
_entity_poly.type
_entity_poly.pdbx_seq_one_letter_code
_entity_poly.pdbx_strand_id
1 'polypeptide(L)'
;MTGERIHRKLKGGGFNDHVYYRCANNHPDQNHPKVRWRAEDLEYAVTKDLQRLRLPPEYAGWFRKTLAAAFNNISETAARQQKILKKRKSELENMQEKLLNAYLNGIVEQHVFEAKSKALKAELSDLKKSVEATEQFDPTKGEGAICIFDLSQKAADIWGCSNSTQKRQLLEALSLNRSVSDVSLCVTKRKPFDILAEQTIFNKSRGDWT
;
A
#
# COMPACT_ATOMS: atom_id res chain seq x y z
N MET A 1 -22.86 -2.26 13.76
CA MET A 1 -23.24 -3.34 14.69
C MET A 1 -22.97 -2.91 16.12
N THR A 2 -23.77 -3.32 17.08
CA THR A 2 -23.62 -3.08 18.53
C THR A 2 -23.29 -4.37 19.24
N GLY A 3 -22.37 -4.31 20.21
CA GLY A 3 -22.04 -5.45 21.08
C GLY A 3 -23.03 -5.53 22.26
N GLU A 4 -23.47 -6.73 22.54
CA GLU A 4 -24.37 -7.05 23.67
C GLU A 4 -23.72 -8.15 24.52
N ARG A 5 -23.57 -7.91 25.84
CA ARG A 5 -23.09 -8.92 26.79
C ARG A 5 -24.28 -9.55 27.49
N ILE A 6 -24.39 -10.86 27.45
CA ILE A 6 -25.46 -11.62 28.12
C ILE A 6 -24.85 -12.47 29.22
N HIS A 7 -25.25 -12.19 30.47
CA HIS A 7 -24.90 -12.98 31.64
C HIS A 7 -25.92 -14.13 31.83
N ARG A 8 -25.47 -15.35 31.78
CA ARG A 8 -26.34 -16.53 32.08
C ARG A 8 -25.89 -17.22 33.34
N LYS A 9 -26.81 -17.42 34.27
CA LYS A 9 -26.60 -18.24 35.46
C LYS A 9 -26.58 -19.72 35.10
N LEU A 10 -25.54 -20.41 35.53
CA LEU A 10 -25.42 -21.86 35.35
C LEU A 10 -26.21 -22.65 36.40
N LYS A 11 -26.73 -23.81 36.04
CA LYS A 11 -27.52 -24.68 36.94
C LYS A 11 -26.71 -25.17 38.17
N GLY A 12 -25.36 -25.20 38.07
CA GLY A 12 -24.46 -25.62 39.13
C GLY A 12 -23.82 -24.46 39.94
N GLY A 13 -24.34 -23.24 39.81
CA GLY A 13 -23.76 -22.03 40.41
C GLY A 13 -22.64 -21.43 39.53
N GLY A 14 -22.58 -20.12 39.48
CA GLY A 14 -21.68 -19.38 38.59
C GLY A 14 -22.42 -18.70 37.43
N PHE A 15 -21.66 -17.85 36.70
CA PHE A 15 -22.19 -17.11 35.55
C PHE A 15 -21.33 -17.41 34.33
N ASN A 16 -21.96 -17.46 33.15
CA ASN A 16 -21.28 -17.55 31.88
C ASN A 16 -21.61 -16.30 31.06
N ASP A 17 -20.61 -15.62 30.58
CA ASP A 17 -20.73 -14.37 29.81
C ASP A 17 -20.60 -14.70 28.33
N HIS A 18 -21.59 -14.28 27.58
CA HIS A 18 -21.57 -14.38 26.12
C HIS A 18 -21.65 -12.99 25.52
N VAL A 19 -20.74 -12.67 24.61
CA VAL A 19 -20.75 -11.43 23.85
C VAL A 19 -21.30 -11.72 22.45
N TYR A 20 -22.30 -10.94 22.05
CA TYR A 20 -22.91 -11.01 20.72
C TYR A 20 -22.81 -9.66 20.02
N TYR A 21 -22.65 -9.70 18.73
CA TYR A 21 -22.78 -8.54 17.86
C TYR A 21 -24.07 -8.65 17.06
N ARG A 22 -24.91 -7.59 17.13
CA ARG A 22 -26.17 -7.53 16.39
C ARG A 22 -26.28 -6.26 15.56
N CYS A 23 -27.16 -6.28 14.56
CA CYS A 23 -27.52 -5.06 13.84
C CYS A 23 -28.09 -4.02 14.79
N ALA A 24 -27.66 -2.76 14.65
CA ALA A 24 -28.15 -1.63 15.48
C ALA A 24 -29.46 -1.03 14.97
N ASN A 25 -29.97 -1.50 13.81
CA ASN A 25 -31.23 -1.02 13.26
C ASN A 25 -32.40 -1.51 14.13
N ASN A 26 -33.06 -0.59 14.82
CA ASN A 26 -34.21 -0.90 15.69
C ASN A 26 -35.55 -0.94 14.93
N HIS A 27 -35.57 -0.46 13.69
CA HIS A 27 -36.76 -0.48 12.80
C HIS A 27 -36.39 -1.09 11.45
N PRO A 28 -36.09 -2.41 11.43
CA PRO A 28 -35.69 -3.06 10.19
C PRO A 28 -36.90 -3.20 9.26
N ASP A 29 -36.70 -2.91 7.98
CA ASP A 29 -37.64 -3.24 6.93
C ASP A 29 -37.85 -4.76 6.87
N GLN A 30 -38.96 -5.21 6.25
CA GLN A 30 -39.33 -6.65 6.21
C GLN A 30 -38.23 -7.54 5.60
N ASN A 31 -37.37 -6.98 4.73
CA ASN A 31 -36.24 -7.68 4.08
C ASN A 31 -34.90 -7.49 4.77
N HIS A 32 -34.83 -6.83 5.93
CA HIS A 32 -33.58 -6.61 6.63
C HIS A 32 -33.11 -7.91 7.30
N PRO A 33 -31.88 -8.41 7.00
CA PRO A 33 -31.38 -9.63 7.60
C PRO A 33 -31.18 -9.46 9.11
N LYS A 34 -31.66 -10.43 9.90
CA LYS A 34 -31.45 -10.50 11.35
C LYS A 34 -30.06 -11.03 11.65
N VAL A 35 -29.06 -10.14 11.59
CA VAL A 35 -27.67 -10.49 11.84
C VAL A 35 -27.38 -10.55 13.33
N ARG A 36 -26.97 -11.70 13.84
CA ARG A 36 -26.49 -11.90 15.21
C ARG A 36 -25.33 -12.89 15.21
N TRP A 37 -24.14 -12.39 15.57
CA TRP A 37 -22.92 -13.18 15.62
C TRP A 37 -22.41 -13.28 17.04
N ARG A 38 -21.87 -14.43 17.44
CA ARG A 38 -21.04 -14.52 18.65
C ARG A 38 -19.73 -13.81 18.40
N ALA A 39 -19.16 -13.19 19.44
CA ALA A 39 -17.87 -12.52 19.32
C ALA A 39 -16.76 -13.49 18.85
N GLU A 40 -16.79 -14.72 19.33
CA GLU A 40 -15.85 -15.79 18.97
C GLU A 40 -15.92 -16.16 17.49
N ASP A 41 -17.14 -16.30 16.94
CA ASP A 41 -17.36 -16.64 15.54
C ASP A 41 -16.88 -15.49 14.62
N LEU A 42 -17.14 -14.25 15.03
CA LEU A 42 -16.67 -13.06 14.30
C LEU A 42 -15.14 -12.96 14.34
N GLU A 43 -14.53 -13.20 15.50
CA GLU A 43 -13.06 -13.21 15.61
C GLU A 43 -12.44 -14.32 14.76
N TYR A 44 -13.04 -15.49 14.74
CA TYR A 44 -12.59 -16.58 13.87
C TYR A 44 -12.71 -16.23 12.39
N ALA A 45 -13.83 -15.64 11.97
CA ALA A 45 -14.03 -15.22 10.59
C ALA A 45 -13.00 -14.15 10.14
N VAL A 46 -12.72 -13.17 11.01
CA VAL A 46 -11.70 -12.16 10.77
C VAL A 46 -10.30 -12.79 10.68
N THR A 47 -9.97 -13.69 11.62
CA THR A 47 -8.67 -14.38 11.61
C THR A 47 -8.49 -15.17 10.30
N LYS A 48 -9.52 -15.89 9.87
CA LYS A 48 -9.49 -16.63 8.60
C LYS A 48 -9.35 -15.72 7.38
N ASP A 49 -9.98 -14.55 7.40
CA ASP A 49 -9.82 -13.55 6.33
C ASP A 49 -8.41 -12.96 6.31
N LEU A 50 -7.80 -12.68 7.48
CA LEU A 50 -6.42 -12.21 7.59
C LEU A 50 -5.40 -13.28 7.16
N GLN A 51 -5.65 -14.54 7.45
CA GLN A 51 -4.81 -15.65 7.01
C GLN A 51 -4.72 -15.76 5.47
N ARG A 52 -5.75 -15.32 4.75
CA ARG A 52 -5.74 -15.27 3.28
C ARG A 52 -4.72 -14.28 2.70
N LEU A 53 -4.22 -13.35 3.49
CA LEU A 53 -3.17 -12.43 3.07
C LEU A 53 -1.77 -13.06 3.14
N ARG A 54 -1.65 -14.19 3.83
CA ARG A 54 -0.38 -14.86 4.06
C ARG A 54 -0.01 -15.72 2.86
N LEU A 55 1.16 -15.48 2.30
CA LEU A 55 1.75 -16.38 1.32
C LEU A 55 2.24 -17.66 2.01
N PRO A 56 2.27 -18.79 1.29
CA PRO A 56 2.93 -19.99 1.81
C PRO A 56 4.38 -19.69 2.22
N PRO A 57 4.86 -20.26 3.35
CA PRO A 57 6.19 -19.94 3.89
C PRO A 57 7.35 -20.14 2.89
N GLU A 58 7.17 -21.11 1.97
CA GLU A 58 8.12 -21.43 0.90
C GLU A 58 8.38 -20.26 -0.03
N TYR A 59 7.32 -19.48 -0.32
CA TYR A 59 7.39 -18.36 -1.27
C TYR A 59 7.61 -17.00 -0.59
N ALA A 60 7.21 -16.86 0.68
CA ALA A 60 7.25 -15.58 1.38
C ALA A 60 8.67 -15.01 1.47
N GLY A 61 9.66 -15.84 1.79
CA GLY A 61 11.06 -15.45 1.89
C GLY A 61 11.67 -15.05 0.55
N TRP A 62 11.38 -15.82 -0.49
CA TRP A 62 11.82 -15.53 -1.83
C TRP A 62 11.16 -14.24 -2.37
N PHE A 63 9.85 -14.10 -2.21
CA PHE A 63 9.11 -12.93 -2.66
C PHE A 63 9.62 -11.65 -2.00
N ARG A 64 9.85 -11.68 -0.69
CA ARG A 64 10.41 -10.55 0.06
C ARG A 64 11.79 -10.13 -0.48
N LYS A 65 12.68 -11.10 -0.76
CA LYS A 65 14.00 -10.84 -1.33
C LYS A 65 13.91 -10.24 -2.73
N THR A 66 13.05 -10.80 -3.58
CA THR A 66 12.83 -10.32 -4.95
C THR A 66 12.25 -8.91 -4.96
N LEU A 67 11.28 -8.64 -4.09
CA LEU A 67 10.69 -7.32 -3.92
C LEU A 67 11.74 -6.29 -3.51
N ALA A 68 12.56 -6.61 -2.50
CA ALA A 68 13.65 -5.75 -2.05
C ALA A 68 14.68 -5.50 -3.16
N ALA A 69 15.09 -6.53 -3.89
CA ALA A 69 16.03 -6.41 -5.00
C ALA A 69 15.47 -5.54 -6.13
N ALA A 70 14.18 -5.72 -6.48
CA ALA A 70 13.52 -4.91 -7.51
C ALA A 70 13.50 -3.43 -7.14
N PHE A 71 13.13 -3.08 -5.90
CA PHE A 71 13.13 -1.69 -5.43
C PHE A 71 14.53 -1.10 -5.37
N ASN A 72 15.54 -1.85 -4.91
CA ASN A 72 16.92 -1.40 -4.91
C ASN A 72 17.41 -1.09 -6.33
N ASN A 73 17.15 -1.99 -7.30
CA ASN A 73 17.52 -1.76 -8.70
C ASN A 73 16.84 -0.51 -9.30
N ILE A 74 15.56 -0.31 -9.01
CA ILE A 74 14.82 0.87 -9.47
C ILE A 74 15.42 2.14 -8.83
N SER A 75 15.69 2.12 -7.53
CA SER A 75 16.29 3.23 -6.79
C SER A 75 17.68 3.59 -7.32
N GLU A 76 18.54 2.59 -7.54
CA GLU A 76 19.87 2.81 -8.12
C GLU A 76 19.79 3.38 -9.53
N THR A 77 18.87 2.87 -10.36
CA THR A 77 18.68 3.37 -11.73
C THR A 77 18.20 4.81 -11.73
N ALA A 78 17.24 5.15 -10.87
CA ALA A 78 16.73 6.51 -10.71
C ALA A 78 17.84 7.46 -10.22
N ALA A 79 18.65 7.04 -9.25
CA ALA A 79 19.79 7.83 -8.75
C ALA A 79 20.86 8.07 -9.83
N ARG A 80 21.16 7.06 -10.65
CA ARG A 80 22.08 7.20 -11.78
C ARG A 80 21.55 8.18 -12.83
N GLN A 81 20.27 8.06 -13.19
CA GLN A 81 19.63 8.98 -14.14
C GLN A 81 19.63 10.40 -13.60
N GLN A 82 19.26 10.60 -12.34
CA GLN A 82 19.27 11.93 -11.70
C GLN A 82 20.67 12.56 -11.73
N LYS A 83 21.72 11.78 -11.46
CA LYS A 83 23.10 12.25 -11.52
C LYS A 83 23.50 12.71 -12.95
N ILE A 84 23.12 11.94 -13.97
CA ILE A 84 23.36 12.28 -15.38
C ILE A 84 22.63 13.56 -15.77
N LEU A 85 21.35 13.67 -15.42
CA LEU A 85 20.55 14.86 -15.71
C LEU A 85 21.08 16.11 -15.02
N LYS A 86 21.45 16.02 -13.74
CA LYS A 86 22.07 17.12 -12.98
C LYS A 86 23.40 17.56 -13.60
N LYS A 87 24.24 16.62 -14.04
CA LYS A 87 25.49 16.93 -14.73
C LYS A 87 25.20 17.66 -16.04
N ARG A 88 24.28 17.16 -16.86
CA ARG A 88 23.90 17.79 -18.12
C ARG A 88 23.33 19.19 -17.92
N LYS A 89 22.51 19.40 -16.90
CA LYS A 89 21.99 20.71 -16.52
C LYS A 89 23.14 21.70 -16.23
N SER A 90 24.10 21.29 -15.41
CA SER A 90 25.27 22.14 -15.08
C SER A 90 26.12 22.46 -16.31
N GLU A 91 26.31 21.50 -17.24
CA GLU A 91 27.00 21.73 -18.50
C GLU A 91 26.30 22.79 -19.36
N LEU A 92 24.98 22.71 -19.49
CA LEU A 92 24.19 23.67 -20.26
C LEU A 92 24.19 25.06 -19.62
N GLU A 93 24.11 25.15 -18.30
CA GLU A 93 24.19 26.40 -17.54
C GLU A 93 25.58 27.06 -17.77
N ASN A 94 26.67 26.28 -17.71
CA ASN A 94 28.02 26.77 -18.02
C ASN A 94 28.16 27.21 -19.48
N MET A 95 27.53 26.50 -20.43
CA MET A 95 27.53 26.92 -21.85
C MET A 95 26.77 28.23 -22.03
N GLN A 96 25.64 28.40 -21.34
CA GLN A 96 24.87 29.64 -21.39
C GLN A 96 25.70 30.84 -20.84
N GLU A 97 26.41 30.64 -19.74
CA GLU A 97 27.28 31.65 -19.16
C GLU A 97 28.44 32.03 -20.09
N LYS A 98 29.12 31.02 -20.68
CA LYS A 98 30.18 31.24 -21.67
C LYS A 98 29.67 31.99 -22.90
N LEU A 99 28.51 31.65 -23.42
CA LEU A 99 27.87 32.32 -24.54
C LEU A 99 27.58 33.80 -24.22
N LEU A 100 27.06 34.07 -23.00
CA LEU A 100 26.77 35.41 -22.54
C LEU A 100 28.08 36.24 -22.43
N ASN A 101 29.11 35.67 -21.83
CA ASN A 101 30.43 36.34 -21.70
C ASN A 101 31.07 36.63 -23.06
N ALA A 102 30.96 35.70 -24.03
CA ALA A 102 31.45 35.91 -25.40
C ALA A 102 30.69 37.03 -26.13
N TYR A 103 29.40 37.15 -25.91
CA TYR A 103 28.57 38.23 -26.44
C TYR A 103 28.92 39.58 -25.82
N LEU A 104 29.07 39.65 -24.50
CA LEU A 104 29.48 40.88 -23.79
C LEU A 104 30.86 41.39 -24.19
N ASN A 105 31.77 40.47 -24.53
CA ASN A 105 33.12 40.80 -25.03
C ASN A 105 33.13 41.12 -26.54
N GLY A 106 31.99 41.18 -27.21
CA GLY A 106 31.89 41.51 -28.63
C GLY A 106 32.42 40.43 -29.59
N ILE A 107 32.68 39.19 -29.09
CA ILE A 107 33.23 38.08 -29.89
C ILE A 107 32.14 37.42 -30.74
N VAL A 108 30.88 37.49 -30.29
CA VAL A 108 29.72 36.82 -30.94
C VAL A 108 28.73 37.88 -31.38
N GLU A 109 28.29 37.79 -32.62
CA GLU A 109 27.25 38.68 -33.17
C GLU A 109 25.88 38.42 -32.55
N GLN A 110 25.04 39.48 -32.50
CA GLN A 110 23.74 39.45 -31.83
C GLN A 110 22.82 38.31 -32.36
N HIS A 111 22.75 38.13 -33.69
CA HIS A 111 21.88 37.12 -34.27
C HIS A 111 22.30 35.67 -33.89
N VAL A 112 23.61 35.41 -33.77
CA VAL A 112 24.16 34.12 -33.35
C VAL A 112 23.87 33.87 -31.87
N PHE A 113 24.07 34.95 -31.03
CA PHE A 113 23.74 34.87 -29.60
C PHE A 113 22.27 34.56 -29.38
N GLU A 114 21.35 35.27 -30.05
CA GLU A 114 19.91 35.05 -29.89
C GLU A 114 19.51 33.63 -30.28
N ALA A 115 19.98 33.14 -31.45
CA ALA A 115 19.66 31.78 -31.91
C ALA A 115 20.17 30.71 -30.95
N LYS A 116 21.42 30.80 -30.49
CA LYS A 116 22.03 29.86 -29.56
C LYS A 116 21.40 29.93 -28.16
N SER A 117 21.15 31.16 -27.66
CA SER A 117 20.50 31.37 -26.37
C SER A 117 19.09 30.75 -26.34
N LYS A 118 18.31 30.89 -27.42
CA LYS A 118 16.99 30.29 -27.57
C LYS A 118 17.07 28.74 -27.54
N ALA A 119 18.02 28.16 -28.26
CA ALA A 119 18.23 26.73 -28.30
C ALA A 119 18.62 26.17 -26.92
N LEU A 120 19.60 26.80 -26.21
CA LEU A 120 20.01 26.39 -24.88
C LEU A 120 18.87 26.50 -23.84
N LYS A 121 18.07 27.57 -23.92
CA LYS A 121 16.91 27.75 -23.03
C LYS A 121 15.86 26.67 -23.25
N ALA A 122 15.58 26.27 -24.50
CA ALA A 122 14.66 25.17 -24.81
C ALA A 122 15.16 23.84 -24.23
N GLU A 123 16.44 23.51 -24.46
CA GLU A 123 17.05 22.28 -23.92
C GLU A 123 17.04 22.26 -22.39
N LEU A 124 17.33 23.38 -21.73
CA LEU A 124 17.26 23.52 -20.27
C LEU A 124 15.83 23.34 -19.75
N SER A 125 14.81 23.85 -20.48
CA SER A 125 13.42 23.68 -20.09
C SER A 125 12.98 22.21 -20.14
N ASP A 126 13.35 21.51 -21.21
CA ASP A 126 13.00 20.09 -21.37
C ASP A 126 13.73 19.21 -20.36
N LEU A 127 14.99 19.57 -20.06
CA LEU A 127 15.78 18.87 -19.06
C LEU A 127 15.23 19.08 -17.64
N LYS A 128 14.73 20.28 -17.32
CA LYS A 128 14.05 20.54 -16.04
C LYS A 128 12.83 19.64 -15.86
N LYS A 129 11.98 19.50 -16.88
CA LYS A 129 10.81 18.59 -16.84
C LYS A 129 11.25 17.15 -16.59
N SER A 130 12.34 16.71 -17.22
CA SER A 130 12.89 15.37 -17.02
C SER A 130 13.45 15.15 -15.62
N VAL A 131 14.07 16.16 -15.01
CA VAL A 131 14.54 16.13 -13.62
C VAL A 131 13.36 16.04 -12.67
N GLU A 132 12.35 16.88 -12.85
CA GLU A 132 11.12 16.86 -12.02
C GLU A 132 10.41 15.52 -12.08
N ALA A 133 10.32 14.92 -13.28
CA ALA A 133 9.73 13.58 -13.42
C ALA A 133 10.53 12.50 -12.68
N THR A 134 11.86 12.62 -12.65
CA THR A 134 12.72 11.66 -11.94
C THR A 134 12.71 11.89 -10.41
N GLU A 135 12.52 13.14 -9.95
CA GLU A 135 12.40 13.48 -8.53
C GLU A 135 11.08 12.99 -7.89
N GLN A 136 10.06 12.68 -8.69
CA GLN A 136 8.83 12.05 -8.19
C GLN A 136 9.03 10.60 -7.72
N PHE A 137 10.17 9.99 -8.05
CA PHE A 137 10.52 8.68 -7.52
C PHE A 137 11.02 8.81 -6.08
N ASP A 138 10.17 8.41 -5.16
CA ASP A 138 10.47 8.38 -3.73
C ASP A 138 11.04 6.99 -3.35
N PRO A 139 12.33 6.89 -2.98
CA PRO A 139 12.95 5.63 -2.58
C PRO A 139 12.31 5.02 -1.32
N THR A 140 11.65 5.84 -0.49
CA THR A 140 10.96 5.34 0.73
C THR A 140 9.74 4.48 0.40
N LYS A 141 9.18 4.61 -0.81
CA LYS A 141 8.08 3.75 -1.28
C LYS A 141 8.46 2.28 -1.34
N GLY A 142 9.72 1.96 -1.60
CA GLY A 142 10.24 0.59 -1.59
C GLY A 142 10.24 -0.02 -0.19
N GLU A 143 10.70 0.71 0.80
CA GLU A 143 10.66 0.30 2.20
C GLU A 143 9.21 0.14 2.68
N GLY A 144 8.34 1.08 2.31
CA GLY A 144 6.91 1.00 2.59
C GLY A 144 6.26 -0.25 2.01
N ALA A 145 6.60 -0.65 0.78
CA ALA A 145 6.09 -1.86 0.16
C ALA A 145 6.53 -3.14 0.88
N ILE A 146 7.78 -3.18 1.35
CA ILE A 146 8.30 -4.30 2.16
C ILE A 146 7.58 -4.35 3.51
N CYS A 147 7.40 -3.21 4.19
CA CYS A 147 6.65 -3.13 5.44
C CYS A 147 5.19 -3.59 5.28
N ILE A 148 4.53 -3.21 4.20
CA ILE A 148 3.17 -3.64 3.86
C ILE A 148 3.13 -5.16 3.64
N PHE A 149 4.10 -5.70 2.93
CA PHE A 149 4.22 -7.14 2.74
C PHE A 149 4.46 -7.88 4.07
N ASP A 150 5.41 -7.42 4.88
CA ASP A 150 5.71 -8.01 6.19
C ASP A 150 4.48 -7.93 7.13
N LEU A 151 3.72 -6.84 7.08
CA LEU A 151 2.45 -6.71 7.81
C LEU A 151 1.43 -7.75 7.34
N SER A 152 1.29 -7.96 6.03
CA SER A 152 0.36 -8.96 5.48
C SER A 152 0.66 -10.38 5.96
N GLN A 153 1.96 -10.71 6.07
CA GLN A 153 2.40 -12.04 6.53
C GLN A 153 2.12 -12.27 8.02
N LYS A 154 2.09 -11.21 8.84
CA LYS A 154 1.93 -11.25 10.29
C LYS A 154 0.55 -10.81 10.77
N ALA A 155 -0.33 -10.37 9.88
CA ALA A 155 -1.61 -9.75 10.23
C ALA A 155 -2.49 -10.63 11.15
N ALA A 156 -2.58 -11.92 10.88
CA ALA A 156 -3.34 -12.87 11.71
C ALA A 156 -2.72 -13.08 13.09
N ASP A 157 -1.40 -13.12 13.18
CA ASP A 157 -0.67 -13.30 14.44
C ASP A 157 -0.81 -12.04 15.32
N ILE A 158 -0.64 -10.85 14.68
CA ILE A 158 -0.86 -9.55 15.34
C ILE A 158 -2.30 -9.46 15.87
N TRP A 159 -3.28 -9.87 15.08
CA TRP A 159 -4.69 -9.88 15.48
C TRP A 159 -4.90 -10.69 16.76
N GLY A 160 -4.34 -11.89 16.84
CA GLY A 160 -4.48 -12.77 18.00
C GLY A 160 -3.90 -12.21 19.29
N CYS A 161 -2.81 -11.43 19.20
CA CYS A 161 -2.11 -10.84 20.36
C CYS A 161 -2.55 -9.41 20.69
N SER A 162 -3.44 -8.81 19.88
CA SER A 162 -3.80 -7.39 19.99
C SER A 162 -5.01 -7.15 20.89
N ASN A 163 -5.03 -5.98 21.54
CA ASN A 163 -6.21 -5.48 22.23
C ASN A 163 -7.24 -4.90 21.22
N SER A 164 -8.44 -4.55 21.71
CA SER A 164 -9.54 -4.07 20.86
C SER A 164 -9.20 -2.82 20.03
N THR A 165 -8.42 -1.90 20.59
CA THR A 165 -7.98 -0.69 19.89
C THR A 165 -7.00 -1.01 18.76
N GLN A 166 -6.02 -1.86 19.03
CA GLN A 166 -5.04 -2.31 18.04
C GLN A 166 -5.69 -3.15 16.94
N LYS A 167 -6.64 -4.03 17.30
CA LYS A 167 -7.45 -4.79 16.34
C LYS A 167 -8.17 -3.86 15.37
N ARG A 168 -8.77 -2.78 15.90
CA ARG A 168 -9.45 -1.78 15.09
C ARG A 168 -8.50 -1.08 14.12
N GLN A 169 -7.36 -0.61 14.63
CA GLN A 169 -6.32 0.04 13.80
C GLN A 169 -5.80 -0.89 12.70
N LEU A 170 -5.55 -2.16 13.02
CA LEU A 170 -5.12 -3.16 12.04
C LEU A 170 -6.16 -3.33 10.93
N LEU A 171 -7.44 -3.47 11.28
CA LEU A 171 -8.50 -3.59 10.28
C LEU A 171 -8.68 -2.32 9.44
N GLU A 172 -8.54 -1.14 10.02
CA GLU A 172 -8.60 0.15 9.30
C GLU A 172 -7.43 0.29 8.33
N ALA A 173 -6.25 -0.22 8.66
CA ALA A 173 -5.10 -0.24 7.78
C ALA A 173 -5.27 -1.20 6.59
N LEU A 174 -5.88 -2.38 6.82
CA LEU A 174 -5.95 -3.45 5.82
C LEU A 174 -7.21 -3.39 4.94
N SER A 175 -8.30 -2.78 5.42
CA SER A 175 -9.60 -2.81 4.73
C SER A 175 -10.24 -1.44 4.58
N LEU A 176 -10.98 -1.29 3.47
CA LEU A 176 -11.80 -0.10 3.17
C LEU A 176 -13.17 -0.21 3.83
N ASN A 177 -13.81 -1.36 3.66
CA ASN A 177 -15.15 -1.62 4.17
C ASN A 177 -15.27 -3.05 4.67
N ARG A 178 -16.17 -3.23 5.66
CA ARG A 178 -16.45 -4.52 6.31
C ARG A 178 -17.95 -4.60 6.55
N SER A 179 -18.57 -5.59 5.99
CA SER A 179 -19.98 -5.88 6.21
C SER A 179 -20.17 -7.34 6.64
N VAL A 180 -21.18 -7.58 7.44
CA VAL A 180 -21.52 -8.91 7.92
C VAL A 180 -22.92 -9.22 7.43
N SER A 181 -23.07 -10.33 6.72
CA SER A 181 -24.36 -10.95 6.39
C SER A 181 -24.68 -12.04 7.41
N ASP A 182 -25.80 -12.77 7.25
CA ASP A 182 -26.22 -13.79 8.21
C ASP A 182 -25.14 -14.82 8.53
N VAL A 183 -24.36 -15.23 7.54
CA VAL A 183 -23.37 -16.33 7.66
C VAL A 183 -21.99 -15.97 7.16
N SER A 184 -21.76 -14.78 6.61
CA SER A 184 -20.49 -14.43 6.01
C SER A 184 -20.00 -13.03 6.37
N LEU A 185 -18.68 -12.90 6.52
CA LEU A 185 -17.97 -11.65 6.64
C LEU A 185 -17.46 -11.24 5.25
N CYS A 186 -17.94 -10.09 4.75
CA CYS A 186 -17.49 -9.50 3.50
C CYS A 186 -16.52 -8.37 3.81
N VAL A 187 -15.28 -8.48 3.32
CA VAL A 187 -14.21 -7.48 3.54
C VAL A 187 -13.71 -6.98 2.21
N THR A 188 -13.82 -5.67 2.00
CA THR A 188 -13.15 -5.00 0.88
C THR A 188 -11.79 -4.53 1.35
N LYS A 189 -10.73 -5.11 0.80
CA LYS A 189 -9.36 -4.82 1.20
C LYS A 189 -8.84 -3.54 0.52
N ARG A 190 -7.88 -2.88 1.16
CA ARG A 190 -7.11 -1.78 0.55
C ARG A 190 -6.05 -2.35 -0.39
N LYS A 191 -5.71 -1.60 -1.44
CA LYS A 191 -4.50 -1.91 -2.23
C LYS A 191 -3.25 -1.69 -1.37
N PRO A 192 -2.28 -2.60 -1.41
CA PRO A 192 -2.15 -3.78 -2.28
C PRO A 192 -2.64 -5.11 -1.66
N PHE A 193 -3.32 -5.10 -0.51
CA PHE A 193 -3.77 -6.30 0.20
C PHE A 193 -4.86 -7.07 -0.56
N ASP A 194 -5.63 -6.41 -1.43
CA ASP A 194 -6.59 -7.06 -2.34
C ASP A 194 -5.87 -8.05 -3.27
N ILE A 195 -4.76 -7.64 -3.88
CA ILE A 195 -3.95 -8.47 -4.79
C ILE A 195 -3.39 -9.69 -4.06
N LEU A 196 -2.92 -9.51 -2.81
CA LEU A 196 -2.38 -10.62 -2.01
C LEU A 196 -3.48 -11.62 -1.63
N ALA A 197 -4.70 -11.14 -1.35
CA ALA A 197 -5.84 -12.00 -1.04
C ALA A 197 -6.33 -12.82 -2.24
N GLU A 198 -6.29 -12.25 -3.43
CA GLU A 198 -6.70 -12.93 -4.67
C GLU A 198 -5.74 -14.06 -5.05
N GLN A 199 -4.43 -13.87 -4.88
CA GLN A 199 -3.43 -14.89 -5.21
C GLN A 199 -3.59 -16.18 -4.39
N THR A 200 -4.06 -16.09 -3.15
CA THR A 200 -4.35 -17.28 -2.34
C THR A 200 -5.55 -18.07 -2.84
N ILE A 201 -6.46 -17.45 -3.60
CA ILE A 201 -7.60 -18.12 -4.22
C ILE A 201 -7.13 -18.95 -5.43
N PHE A 202 -6.19 -18.41 -6.23
CA PHE A 202 -5.64 -19.14 -7.39
C PHE A 202 -4.83 -20.40 -7.01
N ASN A 203 -4.15 -20.39 -5.87
CA ASN A 203 -3.42 -21.58 -5.39
C ASN A 203 -4.33 -22.68 -4.86
N LYS A 204 -5.55 -22.36 -4.41
CA LYS A 204 -6.54 -23.37 -3.99
C LYS A 204 -7.16 -24.10 -5.16
N SER A 205 -7.38 -23.43 -6.27
CA SER A 205 -7.97 -24.05 -7.47
C SER A 205 -7.00 -24.94 -8.25
N ARG A 206 -5.67 -24.85 -8.00
CA ARG A 206 -4.67 -25.73 -8.62
C ARG A 206 -4.39 -27.02 -7.85
N GLY A 207 -4.81 -27.11 -6.58
CA GLY A 207 -4.63 -28.29 -5.73
C GLY A 207 -5.72 -29.36 -5.85
N ASP A 208 -6.83 -29.05 -6.53
CA ASP A 208 -7.97 -29.98 -6.66
C ASP A 208 -7.93 -30.81 -7.97
N TRP A 209 -6.77 -30.85 -8.67
CA TRP A 209 -6.54 -31.65 -9.89
C TRP A 209 -5.50 -32.75 -9.68
N THR A 210 -5.56 -33.46 -8.54
CA THR A 210 -4.83 -34.75 -8.36
C THR A 210 -5.74 -35.79 -7.76
#